data_b0c823bbf078d1d9c429734321688160
#
_entry.id   b0c823bbf078d1d9c429734321688160
#
_cell.length_a   1.000
_cell.length_b   1.000
_cell.length_c   1.000
_cell.angle_alpha   90.00
_cell.angle_beta   90.00
_cell.angle_gamma   90.00
#
_symmetry.space_group_name_H-M   'P 1'
#
loop_
_entity.id
_entity.type
_entity.pdbx_description
1 polymer ?
#
loop_
_entity_poly.entity_id
_entity_poly.type
_entity_poly.pdbx_seq_one_letter_code
_entity_poly.pdbx_strand_id
1 'polypeptide(L)'
;MNLPNKLTIFRIILVPIMVLIPFLGIRGDFLGIPVEWIVVDLIFVIASLTDKLDGYLARKNNQITTFGKFLDPLADKILVLAAMVMLVEMAKLPAWIPIIVLAREFMVSGYRLVAVEKNGKVIAASKWGKLKTVTQMIAIVLAFLDLNAFGACFFGNLQGVSLGLNIIVTFMMIIQTIATIFSGIDYMKGAKDLIKD
;
A
#
# COMPACT_ATOMS: atom_id res chain seq x y z
N MET A 1 -20.93 -12.18 13.01
CA MET A 1 -19.66 -11.70 12.43
C MET A 1 -18.74 -11.26 13.56
N ASN A 2 -17.53 -11.79 13.59
CA ASN A 2 -16.54 -11.45 14.60
C ASN A 2 -15.97 -10.04 14.38
N LEU A 3 -15.45 -9.40 15.43
CA LEU A 3 -14.91 -8.04 15.36
C LEU A 3 -13.84 -7.85 14.26
N PRO A 4 -12.85 -8.77 14.09
CA PRO A 4 -11.88 -8.68 12.99
C PRO A 4 -12.55 -8.60 11.61
N ASN A 5 -13.51 -9.48 11.31
CA ASN A 5 -14.19 -9.47 10.02
C ASN A 5 -14.97 -8.16 9.76
N LYS A 6 -15.52 -7.54 10.82
CA LYS A 6 -16.18 -6.22 10.70
C LYS A 6 -15.18 -5.13 10.33
N LEU A 7 -13.97 -5.16 10.90
CA LEU A 7 -12.91 -4.20 10.58
C LEU A 7 -12.41 -4.35 9.14
N THR A 8 -12.27 -5.60 8.65
CA THR A 8 -11.91 -5.85 7.25
C THR A 8 -12.97 -5.31 6.28
N ILE A 9 -14.27 -5.55 6.56
CA ILE A 9 -15.35 -5.00 5.73
C ILE A 9 -15.39 -3.49 5.81
N PHE A 10 -15.21 -2.91 6.99
CA PHE A 10 -15.12 -1.46 7.16
C PHE A 10 -14.03 -0.86 6.29
N ARG A 11 -12.84 -1.49 6.23
CA ARG A 11 -11.74 -1.08 5.34
C ARG A 11 -12.15 -1.14 3.87
N ILE A 12 -12.80 -2.22 3.43
CA ILE A 12 -13.28 -2.36 2.04
C ILE A 12 -14.26 -1.24 1.67
N ILE A 13 -15.11 -0.81 2.62
CA ILE A 13 -16.05 0.30 2.43
C ILE A 13 -15.31 1.65 2.41
N LEU A 14 -14.24 1.81 3.21
CA LEU A 14 -13.46 3.04 3.23
C LEU A 14 -12.75 3.32 1.90
N VAL A 15 -12.36 2.28 1.14
CA VAL A 15 -11.67 2.47 -0.15
C VAL A 15 -12.52 3.24 -1.16
N PRO A 16 -13.75 2.85 -1.52
CA PRO A 16 -14.57 3.64 -2.43
C PRO A 16 -14.90 5.03 -1.86
N ILE A 17 -15.08 5.18 -0.54
CA ILE A 17 -15.28 6.49 0.07
C ILE A 17 -14.05 7.37 -0.18
N MET A 18 -12.84 6.88 0.07
CA MET A 18 -11.58 7.57 -0.18
C MET A 18 -11.47 8.04 -1.63
N VAL A 19 -11.79 7.18 -2.59
CA VAL A 19 -11.74 7.49 -4.02
C VAL A 19 -12.78 8.53 -4.43
N LEU A 20 -13.92 8.60 -3.74
CA LEU A 20 -15.00 9.55 -4.04
C LEU A 20 -14.77 10.96 -3.45
N ILE A 21 -13.89 11.12 -2.46
CA ILE A 21 -13.65 12.42 -1.80
C ILE A 21 -13.33 13.54 -2.79
N PRO A 22 -12.41 13.40 -3.77
CA PRO A 22 -12.11 14.48 -4.72
C PRO A 22 -13.32 14.93 -5.55
N PHE A 23 -14.29 14.06 -5.80
CA PHE A 23 -15.51 14.38 -6.55
C PHE A 23 -16.56 15.14 -5.74
N LEU A 24 -16.42 15.21 -4.42
CA LEU A 24 -17.33 15.94 -3.55
C LEU A 24 -17.12 17.45 -3.58
N GLY A 25 -16.05 17.94 -4.23
CA GLY A 25 -15.76 19.37 -4.37
C GLY A 25 -15.49 20.07 -3.05
N ILE A 26 -14.86 19.39 -2.09
CA ILE A 26 -14.49 19.96 -0.79
C ILE A 26 -13.45 21.05 -1.05
N ARG A 27 -13.84 22.31 -0.82
CA ARG A 27 -12.97 23.47 -1.02
C ARG A 27 -12.32 23.88 0.29
N GLY A 28 -11.10 24.37 0.21
CA GLY A 28 -10.32 24.91 1.32
C GLY A 28 -8.89 24.39 1.31
N ASP A 29 -8.02 25.17 1.96
CA ASP A 29 -6.61 24.84 2.13
C ASP A 29 -6.25 24.85 3.61
N PHE A 30 -5.46 23.90 4.03
CA PHE A 30 -4.82 23.89 5.33
C PHE A 30 -3.32 23.82 5.15
N LEU A 31 -2.60 24.84 5.55
CA LEU A 31 -1.15 25.00 5.33
C LEU A 31 -0.73 24.90 3.84
N GLY A 32 -1.62 25.35 2.92
CA GLY A 32 -1.39 25.27 1.48
C GLY A 32 -1.68 23.90 0.86
N ILE A 33 -2.12 22.91 1.66
CA ILE A 33 -2.53 21.59 1.18
C ILE A 33 -4.06 21.58 1.03
N PRO A 34 -4.61 21.21 -0.14
CA PRO A 34 -6.05 21.06 -0.31
C PRO A 34 -6.67 20.13 0.74
N VAL A 35 -7.74 20.57 1.37
CA VAL A 35 -8.41 19.82 2.45
C VAL A 35 -8.86 18.44 1.97
N GLU A 36 -9.27 18.31 0.72
CA GLU A 36 -9.65 17.01 0.13
C GLU A 36 -8.52 15.98 0.20
N TRP A 37 -7.27 16.37 -0.01
CA TRP A 37 -6.12 15.46 0.05
C TRP A 37 -5.79 15.06 1.49
N ILE A 38 -5.96 15.99 2.43
CA ILE A 38 -5.80 15.68 3.85
C ILE A 38 -6.86 14.68 4.31
N VAL A 39 -8.11 14.82 3.83
CA VAL A 39 -9.20 13.89 4.15
C VAL A 39 -8.92 12.51 3.55
N VAL A 40 -8.47 12.44 2.29
CA VAL A 40 -8.06 11.20 1.62
C VAL A 40 -6.95 10.51 2.41
N ASP A 41 -5.91 11.24 2.79
CA ASP A 41 -4.78 10.71 3.55
C ASP A 41 -5.22 10.22 4.93
N LEU A 42 -6.07 10.95 5.64
CA LEU A 42 -6.65 10.51 6.91
C LEU A 42 -7.42 9.20 6.77
N ILE A 43 -8.25 9.05 5.74
CA ILE A 43 -8.98 7.82 5.48
C ILE A 43 -8.00 6.68 5.21
N PHE A 44 -6.95 6.91 4.41
CA PHE A 44 -5.90 5.93 4.15
C PHE A 44 -5.18 5.48 5.43
N VAL A 45 -4.80 6.43 6.29
CA VAL A 45 -4.15 6.16 7.58
C VAL A 45 -5.06 5.35 8.49
N ILE A 46 -6.34 5.75 8.64
CA ILE A 46 -7.32 5.03 9.47
C ILE A 46 -7.50 3.60 8.94
N ALA A 47 -7.69 3.43 7.63
CA ALA A 47 -7.85 2.12 7.01
C ALA A 47 -6.59 1.23 7.20
N SER A 48 -5.39 1.82 7.11
CA SER A 48 -4.12 1.11 7.33
C SER A 48 -3.90 0.72 8.79
N LEU A 49 -4.34 1.55 9.74
CA LEU A 49 -4.26 1.23 11.16
C LEU A 49 -5.25 0.13 11.55
N THR A 50 -6.45 0.12 10.97
CA THR A 50 -7.44 -0.93 11.22
C THR A 50 -6.92 -2.32 10.80
N ASP A 51 -6.09 -2.42 9.74
CA ASP A 51 -5.44 -3.68 9.32
C ASP A 51 -4.53 -4.28 10.40
N LYS A 52 -3.73 -3.42 11.04
CA LYS A 52 -2.87 -3.89 12.14
C LYS A 52 -3.67 -4.32 13.36
N LEU A 53 -4.78 -3.62 13.63
CA LEU A 53 -5.64 -3.89 14.78
C LEU A 53 -6.44 -5.19 14.60
N ASP A 54 -7.04 -5.44 13.42
CA ASP A 54 -7.81 -6.66 13.17
C ASP A 54 -6.93 -7.91 13.22
N GLY A 55 -5.75 -7.86 12.60
CA GLY A 55 -4.77 -8.95 12.65
C GLY A 55 -4.26 -9.24 14.08
N TYR A 56 -4.08 -8.20 14.92
CA TYR A 56 -3.72 -8.36 16.32
C TYR A 56 -4.87 -8.98 17.14
N LEU A 57 -6.09 -8.44 16.99
CA LEU A 57 -7.28 -8.91 17.71
C LEU A 57 -7.67 -10.34 17.33
N ALA A 58 -7.58 -10.69 16.04
CA ALA A 58 -7.88 -12.04 15.55
C ALA A 58 -6.94 -13.09 16.19
N ARG A 59 -5.65 -12.77 16.29
CA ARG A 59 -4.66 -13.66 16.94
C ARG A 59 -4.85 -13.73 18.44
N LYS A 60 -5.07 -12.59 19.10
CA LYS A 60 -5.24 -12.54 20.57
C LYS A 60 -6.49 -13.29 21.03
N ASN A 61 -7.58 -13.22 20.26
CA ASN A 61 -8.87 -13.80 20.65
C ASN A 61 -9.13 -15.17 20.02
N ASN A 62 -8.16 -15.76 19.30
CA ASN A 62 -8.34 -17.02 18.55
C ASN A 62 -9.55 -17.02 17.61
N GLN A 63 -9.93 -15.85 17.05
CA GLN A 63 -11.10 -15.64 16.20
C GLN A 63 -10.73 -15.59 14.70
N ILE A 64 -9.82 -16.46 14.28
CA ILE A 64 -9.39 -16.53 12.87
C ILE A 64 -10.47 -17.28 12.08
N THR A 65 -11.10 -16.58 11.13
CA THR A 65 -12.14 -17.18 10.26
C THR A 65 -11.56 -17.45 8.86
N THR A 66 -12.14 -18.41 8.13
CA THR A 66 -11.78 -18.68 6.72
C THR A 66 -12.09 -17.45 5.85
N PHE A 67 -13.19 -16.77 6.12
CA PHE A 67 -13.60 -15.55 5.44
C PHE A 67 -12.58 -14.41 5.64
N GLY A 68 -12.15 -14.15 6.88
CA GLY A 68 -11.11 -13.15 7.18
C GLY A 68 -9.79 -13.48 6.48
N LYS A 69 -9.32 -14.73 6.55
CA LYS A 69 -8.08 -15.17 5.86
C LYS A 69 -8.08 -14.87 4.36
N PHE A 70 -9.24 -14.89 3.72
CA PHE A 70 -9.40 -14.58 2.30
C PHE A 70 -9.50 -13.07 2.05
N LEU A 71 -10.32 -12.35 2.85
CA LEU A 71 -10.60 -10.94 2.63
C LEU A 71 -9.48 -10.00 3.09
N ASP A 72 -8.78 -10.31 4.19
CA ASP A 72 -7.73 -9.43 4.72
C ASP A 72 -6.63 -9.12 3.70
N PRO A 73 -6.01 -10.13 3.02
CA PRO A 73 -5.00 -9.87 2.01
C PRO A 73 -5.53 -9.12 0.78
N LEU A 74 -6.83 -9.23 0.48
CA LEU A 74 -7.46 -8.55 -0.63
C LEU A 74 -7.71 -7.08 -0.29
N ALA A 75 -8.27 -6.81 0.89
CA ALA A 75 -8.59 -5.48 1.38
C ALA A 75 -7.33 -4.59 1.47
N ASP A 76 -6.23 -5.14 2.01
CA ASP A 76 -4.95 -4.45 2.12
C ASP A 76 -4.41 -4.04 0.73
N LYS A 77 -4.44 -4.95 -0.24
CA LYS A 77 -3.97 -4.67 -1.60
C LYS A 77 -4.83 -3.64 -2.33
N ILE A 78 -6.16 -3.71 -2.19
CA ILE A 78 -7.08 -2.77 -2.82
C ILE A 78 -6.86 -1.37 -2.25
N LEU A 79 -6.68 -1.23 -0.93
CA LEU A 79 -6.43 0.06 -0.29
C LEU A 79 -5.17 0.72 -0.84
N VAL A 80 -4.05 0.00 -0.83
CA VAL A 80 -2.75 0.50 -1.32
C VAL A 80 -2.80 0.84 -2.80
N LEU A 81 -3.41 -0.04 -3.61
CA LEU A 81 -3.55 0.19 -5.05
C LEU A 81 -4.40 1.42 -5.35
N ALA A 82 -5.54 1.57 -4.68
CA ALA A 82 -6.41 2.72 -4.85
C ALA A 82 -5.68 4.03 -4.52
N ALA A 83 -4.96 4.08 -3.39
CA ALA A 83 -4.17 5.25 -3.01
C ALA A 83 -3.09 5.59 -4.05
N MET A 84 -2.35 4.59 -4.56
CA MET A 84 -1.32 4.82 -5.57
C MET A 84 -1.90 5.26 -6.92
N VAL A 85 -3.05 4.72 -7.33
CA VAL A 85 -3.75 5.15 -8.56
C VAL A 85 -4.24 6.59 -8.43
N MET A 86 -4.78 6.98 -7.28
CA MET A 86 -5.16 8.37 -7.02
C MET A 86 -3.95 9.31 -7.10
N LEU A 87 -2.78 8.93 -6.55
CA LEU A 87 -1.56 9.71 -6.68
C LEU A 87 -1.08 9.84 -8.13
N VAL A 88 -1.33 8.83 -8.98
CA VAL A 88 -1.05 8.91 -10.43
C VAL A 88 -2.01 9.89 -11.11
N GLU A 89 -3.30 9.83 -10.81
CA GLU A 89 -4.30 10.76 -11.34
C GLU A 89 -3.99 12.22 -10.96
N MET A 90 -3.49 12.43 -9.73
CA MET A 90 -3.03 13.73 -9.24
C MET A 90 -1.69 14.18 -9.84
N ALA A 91 -1.11 13.44 -10.80
CA ALA A 91 0.22 13.68 -11.39
C ALA A 91 1.37 13.72 -10.35
N LYS A 92 1.16 13.17 -9.16
CA LYS A 92 2.17 13.10 -8.08
C LYS A 92 3.06 11.87 -8.18
N LEU A 93 2.63 10.82 -8.87
CA LEU A 93 3.33 9.55 -8.99
C LEU A 93 3.34 9.06 -10.44
N PRO A 94 4.48 8.61 -10.99
CA PRO A 94 4.50 8.02 -12.33
C PRO A 94 3.87 6.61 -12.30
N ALA A 95 3.07 6.28 -13.32
CA ALA A 95 2.28 5.06 -13.40
C ALA A 95 3.10 3.75 -13.31
N TRP A 96 4.38 3.77 -13.71
CA TRP A 96 5.24 2.58 -13.64
C TRP A 96 5.48 2.09 -12.21
N ILE A 97 5.44 2.97 -11.18
CA ILE A 97 5.61 2.58 -9.77
C ILE A 97 4.47 1.68 -9.30
N PRO A 98 3.17 2.08 -9.36
CA PRO A 98 2.09 1.18 -8.98
C PRO A 98 2.00 -0.08 -9.84
N ILE A 99 2.39 -0.03 -11.13
CA ILE A 99 2.43 -1.23 -11.99
C ILE A 99 3.43 -2.25 -11.44
N ILE A 100 4.65 -1.83 -11.07
CA ILE A 100 5.66 -2.72 -10.47
C ILE A 100 5.14 -3.32 -9.15
N VAL A 101 4.53 -2.49 -8.31
CA VAL A 101 3.95 -2.95 -7.03
C VAL A 101 2.86 -3.99 -7.28
N LEU A 102 1.93 -3.71 -8.19
CA LEU A 102 0.82 -4.59 -8.53
C LEU A 102 1.30 -5.93 -9.09
N ALA A 103 2.22 -5.89 -10.05
CA ALA A 103 2.80 -7.10 -10.65
C ALA A 103 3.44 -7.99 -9.57
N ARG A 104 4.21 -7.40 -8.64
CA ARG A 104 4.81 -8.16 -7.53
C ARG A 104 3.74 -8.71 -6.60
N GLU A 105 2.71 -7.95 -6.24
CA GLU A 105 1.66 -8.42 -5.33
C GLU A 105 0.90 -9.62 -5.90
N PHE A 106 0.56 -9.61 -7.18
CA PHE A 106 -0.08 -10.75 -7.83
C PHE A 106 0.86 -11.95 -7.95
N MET A 107 2.11 -11.73 -8.36
CA MET A 107 3.12 -12.78 -8.47
C MET A 107 3.31 -13.51 -7.14
N VAL A 108 3.57 -12.77 -6.06
CA VAL A 108 3.80 -13.38 -4.74
C VAL A 108 2.57 -14.07 -4.19
N SER A 109 1.37 -13.53 -4.47
CA SER A 109 0.11 -14.15 -4.03
C SER A 109 -0.18 -15.44 -4.77
N GLY A 110 0.04 -15.45 -6.09
CA GLY A 110 -0.06 -16.67 -6.91
C GLY A 110 0.90 -17.76 -6.45
N TYR A 111 2.16 -17.40 -6.19
CA TYR A 111 3.14 -18.35 -5.66
C TYR A 111 2.76 -18.95 -4.31
N ARG A 112 2.26 -18.12 -3.40
CA ARG A 112 1.80 -18.63 -2.09
C ARG A 112 0.65 -19.61 -2.24
N LEU A 113 -0.28 -19.35 -3.17
CA LEU A 113 -1.40 -20.24 -3.43
C LEU A 113 -0.92 -21.62 -3.92
N VAL A 114 -0.05 -21.63 -4.94
CA VAL A 114 0.53 -22.86 -5.51
C VAL A 114 1.39 -23.61 -4.48
N ALA A 115 2.17 -22.90 -3.67
CA ALA A 115 3.00 -23.52 -2.64
C ALA A 115 2.18 -24.23 -1.55
N VAL A 116 1.03 -23.65 -1.17
CA VAL A 116 0.11 -24.28 -0.21
C VAL A 116 -0.54 -25.52 -0.81
N GLU A 117 -0.92 -25.47 -2.09
CA GLU A 117 -1.56 -26.58 -2.79
C GLU A 117 -0.61 -27.78 -2.97
N LYS A 118 0.64 -27.54 -3.42
CA LYS A 118 1.60 -28.65 -3.67
C LYS A 118 2.27 -29.21 -2.41
N ASN A 119 2.69 -28.37 -1.48
CA ASN A 119 3.58 -28.78 -0.37
C ASN A 119 3.04 -28.48 1.03
N GLY A 120 1.89 -27.84 1.17
CA GLY A 120 1.33 -27.44 2.46
C GLY A 120 2.19 -26.43 3.26
N LYS A 121 3.32 -25.97 2.70
CA LYS A 121 4.26 -25.07 3.37
C LYS A 121 3.98 -23.62 3.02
N VAL A 122 3.73 -22.81 4.04
CA VAL A 122 3.60 -21.35 3.87
C VAL A 122 4.99 -20.72 3.74
N ILE A 123 5.27 -20.10 2.60
CA ILE A 123 6.52 -19.37 2.39
C ILE A 123 6.51 -18.10 3.27
N ALA A 124 7.47 -17.98 4.18
CA ALA A 124 7.62 -16.84 5.06
C ALA A 124 7.93 -15.54 4.27
N ALA A 125 7.50 -14.40 4.82
CA ALA A 125 7.79 -13.10 4.21
C ALA A 125 9.31 -12.82 4.27
N SER A 126 9.90 -12.43 3.12
CA SER A 126 11.31 -12.03 3.05
C SER A 126 11.55 -10.71 3.81
N LYS A 127 12.81 -10.43 4.18
CA LYS A 127 13.20 -9.15 4.80
C LYS A 127 12.83 -7.96 3.87
N TRP A 128 13.02 -8.13 2.57
CA TRP A 128 12.64 -7.16 1.56
C TRP A 128 11.14 -6.90 1.50
N GLY A 129 10.32 -7.94 1.71
CA GLY A 129 8.88 -7.80 1.79
C GLY A 129 8.41 -6.96 2.98
N LYS A 130 9.07 -7.08 4.15
CA LYS A 130 8.77 -6.25 5.32
C LYS A 130 9.18 -4.78 5.08
N LEU A 131 10.39 -4.56 4.55
CA LEU A 131 10.89 -3.23 4.22
C LEU A 131 9.95 -2.53 3.22
N LYS A 132 9.59 -3.22 2.12
CA LYS A 132 8.64 -2.73 1.12
C LYS A 132 7.34 -2.23 1.76
N THR A 133 6.73 -3.02 2.64
CA THR A 133 5.44 -2.64 3.23
C THR A 133 5.54 -1.38 4.09
N VAL A 134 6.57 -1.29 4.94
CA VAL A 134 6.77 -0.12 5.81
C VAL A 134 7.07 1.14 5.00
N THR A 135 8.03 1.06 4.08
CA THR A 135 8.42 2.21 3.26
C THR A 135 7.29 2.66 2.34
N GLN A 136 6.49 1.74 1.81
CA GLN A 136 5.35 2.04 0.95
C GLN A 136 4.25 2.80 1.70
N MET A 137 3.87 2.36 2.91
CA MET A 137 2.86 3.05 3.71
C MET A 137 3.28 4.48 4.04
N ILE A 138 4.54 4.66 4.49
CA ILE A 138 5.08 6.00 4.79
C ILE A 138 5.13 6.86 3.53
N ALA A 139 5.60 6.31 2.41
CA ALA A 139 5.72 7.03 1.16
C ALA A 139 4.37 7.52 0.62
N ILE A 140 3.30 6.71 0.73
CA ILE A 140 1.95 7.09 0.29
C ILE A 140 1.41 8.24 1.14
N VAL A 141 1.49 8.14 2.48
CA VAL A 141 1.05 9.21 3.40
C VAL A 141 1.76 10.52 3.09
N LEU A 142 3.09 10.50 2.99
CA LEU A 142 3.85 11.70 2.68
C LEU A 142 3.57 12.25 1.27
N ALA A 143 3.27 11.39 0.29
CA ALA A 143 2.96 11.80 -1.07
C ALA A 143 1.60 12.51 -1.18
N PHE A 144 0.60 12.16 -0.37
CA PHE A 144 -0.65 12.93 -0.32
C PHE A 144 -0.43 14.34 0.24
N LEU A 145 0.50 14.51 1.17
CA LEU A 145 0.85 15.80 1.78
C LEU A 145 1.80 16.64 0.90
N ASP A 146 2.55 16.01 -0.02
CA ASP A 146 3.43 16.73 -0.94
C ASP A 146 2.61 17.34 -2.08
N LEU A 147 2.80 18.62 -2.35
CA LEU A 147 2.13 19.36 -3.43
C LEU A 147 2.78 19.11 -4.80
N ASN A 148 3.96 18.51 -4.82
CA ASN A 148 4.79 18.40 -6.01
C ASN A 148 4.78 16.99 -6.59
N ALA A 149 5.13 16.88 -7.86
CA ALA A 149 5.29 15.61 -8.54
C ALA A 149 6.54 14.86 -8.04
N PHE A 150 6.53 13.53 -8.19
CA PHE A 150 7.68 12.67 -7.95
C PHE A 150 8.91 13.18 -8.70
N GLY A 151 10.02 13.36 -7.98
CA GLY A 151 11.29 13.79 -8.58
C GLY A 151 11.39 15.29 -8.88
N ALA A 152 10.40 16.10 -8.52
CA ALA A 152 10.46 17.54 -8.73
C ALA A 152 11.68 18.21 -8.06
N CYS A 153 12.19 17.62 -6.97
CA CYS A 153 13.40 18.05 -6.28
C CYS A 153 14.66 18.04 -7.15
N PHE A 154 14.68 17.23 -8.22
CA PHE A 154 15.83 17.15 -9.13
C PHE A 154 15.83 18.23 -10.22
N PHE A 155 14.72 18.92 -10.43
CA PHE A 155 14.54 19.92 -11.50
C PHE A 155 14.65 21.38 -11.04
N GLY A 156 15.02 21.63 -9.79
CA GLY A 156 15.67 22.85 -9.37
C GLY A 156 14.78 24.03 -8.94
N ASN A 157 13.45 23.89 -8.87
CA ASN A 157 12.54 25.03 -8.58
C ASN A 157 11.94 25.02 -7.16
N LEU A 158 12.24 24.01 -6.36
CA LEU A 158 11.68 23.89 -5.01
C LEU A 158 12.62 24.47 -3.96
N GLN A 159 12.08 25.12 -2.93
CA GLN A 159 12.84 25.69 -1.82
C GLN A 159 12.18 25.40 -0.46
N GLY A 160 12.97 25.48 0.59
CA GLY A 160 12.51 25.35 1.97
C GLY A 160 11.86 24.00 2.29
N VAL A 161 10.74 24.04 2.99
CA VAL A 161 10.02 22.85 3.47
C VAL A 161 9.51 22.00 2.31
N SER A 162 9.05 22.61 1.22
CA SER A 162 8.55 21.91 0.04
C SER A 162 9.64 21.06 -0.63
N LEU A 163 10.86 21.59 -0.75
CA LEU A 163 12.02 20.83 -1.24
C LEU A 163 12.32 19.63 -0.32
N GLY A 164 12.38 19.87 0.99
CA GLY A 164 12.67 18.82 1.97
C GLY A 164 11.65 17.68 1.92
N LEU A 165 10.35 18.01 1.89
CA LEU A 165 9.28 17.01 1.80
C LEU A 165 9.36 16.23 0.50
N ASN A 166 9.54 16.90 -0.66
CA ASN A 166 9.62 16.23 -1.95
C ASN A 166 10.83 15.30 -2.06
N ILE A 167 11.99 15.68 -1.49
CA ILE A 167 13.16 14.80 -1.38
C ILE A 167 12.80 13.52 -0.61
N ILE A 168 12.20 13.66 0.57
CA ILE A 168 11.84 12.51 1.41
C ILE A 168 10.84 11.59 0.68
N VAL A 169 9.78 12.15 0.09
CA VAL A 169 8.79 11.40 -0.68
C VAL A 169 9.44 10.66 -1.85
N THR A 170 10.24 11.35 -2.65
CA THR A 170 10.90 10.78 -3.82
C THR A 170 11.82 9.62 -3.43
N PHE A 171 12.68 9.82 -2.42
CA PHE A 171 13.57 8.75 -1.94
C PHE A 171 12.81 7.57 -1.33
N MET A 172 11.77 7.81 -0.55
CA MET A 172 10.94 6.74 0.01
C MET A 172 10.24 5.93 -1.09
N MET A 173 9.73 6.59 -2.14
CA MET A 173 9.14 5.92 -3.30
C MET A 173 10.18 5.10 -4.09
N ILE A 174 11.40 5.59 -4.24
CA ILE A 174 12.50 4.83 -4.86
C ILE A 174 12.86 3.61 -4.01
N ILE A 175 13.07 3.78 -2.71
CA ILE A 175 13.44 2.70 -1.79
C ILE A 175 12.36 1.61 -1.78
N GLN A 176 11.08 1.98 -1.67
CA GLN A 176 9.99 1.01 -1.70
C GLN A 176 9.90 0.27 -3.04
N THR A 177 10.17 0.96 -4.16
CA THR A 177 10.14 0.33 -5.49
C THR A 177 11.29 -0.67 -5.65
N ILE A 178 12.50 -0.30 -5.24
CA ILE A 178 13.66 -1.19 -5.21
C ILE A 178 13.38 -2.40 -4.31
N ALA A 179 12.89 -2.18 -3.08
CA ALA A 179 12.54 -3.25 -2.16
C ALA A 179 11.43 -4.17 -2.73
N THR A 180 10.49 -3.62 -3.50
CA THR A 180 9.45 -4.37 -4.19
C THR A 180 10.05 -5.31 -5.25
N ILE A 181 10.98 -4.82 -6.08
CA ILE A 181 11.66 -5.61 -7.10
C ILE A 181 12.47 -6.74 -6.46
N PHE A 182 13.32 -6.42 -5.47
CA PHE A 182 14.12 -7.44 -4.78
C PHE A 182 13.25 -8.47 -4.07
N SER A 183 12.15 -8.03 -3.44
CA SER A 183 11.19 -8.96 -2.85
C SER A 183 10.57 -9.90 -3.89
N GLY A 184 10.25 -9.41 -5.09
CA GLY A 184 9.76 -10.25 -6.19
C GLY A 184 10.79 -11.29 -6.62
N ILE A 185 12.05 -10.86 -6.81
CA ILE A 185 13.16 -11.74 -7.19
C ILE A 185 13.40 -12.86 -6.15
N ASP A 186 13.38 -12.51 -4.84
CA ASP A 186 13.54 -13.50 -3.77
C ASP A 186 12.46 -14.58 -3.82
N TYR A 187 11.20 -14.18 -4.05
CA TYR A 187 10.10 -15.13 -4.19
C TYR A 187 10.25 -16.01 -5.44
N MET A 188 10.67 -15.44 -6.57
CA MET A 188 10.91 -16.20 -7.80
C MET A 188 12.03 -17.23 -7.63
N LYS A 189 13.12 -16.88 -6.92
CA LYS A 189 14.21 -17.82 -6.62
C LYS A 189 13.71 -19.00 -5.78
N GLY A 190 12.92 -18.72 -4.75
CA GLY A 190 12.33 -19.78 -3.90
C GLY A 190 11.27 -20.64 -4.60
N ALA A 191 10.71 -20.14 -5.72
CA ALA A 191 9.68 -20.82 -6.49
C ALA A 191 10.24 -21.72 -7.59
N LYS A 192 11.54 -21.67 -7.91
CA LYS A 192 12.15 -22.52 -8.95
C LYS A 192 11.92 -24.01 -8.72
N ASP A 193 11.88 -24.43 -7.46
CA ASP A 193 11.65 -25.83 -7.09
C ASP A 193 10.18 -26.26 -7.24
N LEU A 194 9.25 -25.29 -7.32
CA LEU A 194 7.81 -25.53 -7.51
C LEU A 194 7.41 -25.61 -8.99
N ILE A 195 8.26 -25.09 -9.89
CA ILE A 195 7.99 -25.02 -11.34
C ILE A 195 8.64 -26.21 -12.08
N LYS A 196 9.49 -26.99 -11.41
CA LYS A 196 10.24 -28.08 -12.05
C LYS A 196 9.47 -29.42 -12.18
N ASP A 197 8.17 -29.39 -11.93
CA ASP A 197 7.23 -30.48 -12.23
C ASP A 197 6.42 -30.07 -13.48
#